data_564eb885fed771b638120b609fcbd4c1
#
_entry.id   564eb885fed771b638120b609fcbd4c1
#
_cell.length_a   1.000
_cell.length_b   1.000
_cell.length_c   1.000
_cell.angle_alpha   90.00
_cell.angle_beta   90.00
_cell.angle_gamma   90.00
#
_symmetry.space_group_name_H-M   'P 1'
#
loop_
_entity.id
_entity.type
_entity.pdbx_description
1 polymer ?
#
loop_
_entity_poly.entity_id
_entity_poly.type
_entity_poly.pdbx_seq_one_letter_code
_entity_poly.pdbx_strand_id
1 'polypeptide(L)' 'MTRVESTFFRQGRIPRLASFVVAELPSAETPGELIYVSDETGGSVIAFSDGTDWRRVTDRAIVS' A
#
# COMPACT_ATOMS: atom_id res chain seq x y z
N MET A 1 -18.30 -20.14 -8.30
CA MET A 1 -16.94 -19.67 -8.55
C MET A 1 -16.51 -18.68 -7.49
N THR A 2 -15.31 -18.83 -7.03
CA THR A 2 -14.79 -17.92 -6.02
C THR A 2 -14.19 -16.69 -6.67
N ARG A 3 -14.45 -15.56 -6.08
CA ARG A 3 -13.91 -14.30 -6.58
C ARG A 3 -13.04 -13.65 -5.52
N VAL A 4 -12.00 -12.99 -6.01
CA VAL A 4 -11.03 -12.35 -5.13
C VAL A 4 -11.67 -11.29 -4.25
N GLU A 5 -12.58 -10.52 -4.80
CA GLU A 5 -13.19 -9.44 -4.04
C GLU A 5 -13.92 -9.92 -2.80
N SER A 6 -14.38 -11.16 -2.78
CA SER A 6 -15.08 -11.64 -1.59
C SER A 6 -14.16 -11.75 -0.39
N THR A 7 -12.85 -11.78 -0.58
CA THR A 7 -11.90 -11.81 0.51
C THR A 7 -11.86 -10.48 1.26
N PHE A 8 -11.90 -9.37 0.52
CA PHE A 8 -11.80 -8.05 1.14
C PHE A 8 -13.15 -7.45 1.48
N PHE A 9 -14.12 -7.57 0.58
CA PHE A 9 -15.31 -6.74 0.65
C PHE A 9 -16.56 -7.49 1.09
N ARG A 10 -16.44 -8.79 1.24
CA ARG A 10 -17.58 -9.59 1.70
C ARG A 10 -18.00 -9.11 3.09
N GLN A 11 -19.29 -9.07 3.31
CA GLN A 11 -19.89 -8.76 4.61
C GLN A 11 -19.56 -7.35 5.08
N GLY A 12 -19.30 -6.45 4.15
CA GLY A 12 -19.07 -5.07 4.50
C GLY A 12 -17.77 -4.81 5.24
N ARG A 13 -16.84 -5.73 5.23
CA ARG A 13 -15.57 -5.52 5.92
C ARG A 13 -14.72 -4.50 5.19
N ILE A 14 -14.03 -3.69 5.99
CA ILE A 14 -13.09 -2.70 5.46
C ILE A 14 -11.69 -3.30 5.57
N PRO A 15 -10.99 -3.45 4.46
CA PRO A 15 -9.62 -3.98 4.51
C PRO A 15 -8.69 -3.00 5.23
N ARG A 16 -7.71 -3.55 5.93
CA ARG A 16 -6.68 -2.74 6.56
C ARG A 16 -5.34 -3.13 5.95
N LEU A 17 -4.58 -2.12 5.54
CA LEU A 17 -3.27 -2.33 4.99
C LEU A 17 -2.25 -2.38 6.12
N ALA A 18 -1.18 -3.15 5.92
CA ALA A 18 -0.08 -3.14 6.86
C ALA A 18 0.53 -1.73 6.88
N SER A 19 0.86 -1.26 8.08
CA SER A 19 1.38 0.09 8.28
C SER A 19 2.89 0.04 8.47
N PHE A 20 3.59 0.95 7.82
CA PHE A 20 5.06 1.05 7.90
C PHE A 20 5.47 2.50 8.03
N VAL A 21 6.65 2.72 8.61
CA VAL A 21 7.31 4.02 8.55
C VAL A 21 8.29 4.02 7.39
N VAL A 22 8.63 5.21 6.90
CA VAL A 22 9.51 5.34 5.73
C VAL A 22 10.83 4.61 5.94
N ALA A 23 11.38 4.69 7.15
CA ALA A 23 12.67 4.07 7.45
C ALA A 23 12.63 2.54 7.43
N GLU A 24 11.45 1.94 7.44
CA GLU A 24 11.29 0.49 7.56
C GLU A 24 10.40 -0.11 6.48
N LEU A 25 10.42 0.47 5.31
CA LEU A 25 9.62 -0.04 4.21
C LEU A 25 10.09 -1.44 3.79
N PRO A 26 9.15 -2.34 3.50
CA PRO A 26 9.55 -3.65 2.99
C PRO A 26 10.02 -3.56 1.55
N SER A 27 10.43 -4.68 0.99
CA SER A 27 10.85 -4.74 -0.41
C SER A 27 9.69 -4.40 -1.34
N ALA A 28 9.96 -3.61 -2.37
CA ALA A 28 8.96 -3.26 -3.38
C ALA A 28 9.13 -4.06 -4.68
N GLU A 29 9.89 -5.17 -4.65
CA GLU A 29 10.18 -5.90 -5.88
C GLU A 29 8.97 -6.60 -6.49
N THR A 30 7.94 -6.90 -5.70
CA THR A 30 6.72 -7.50 -6.25
C THR A 30 5.74 -6.38 -6.59
N PRO A 31 5.46 -6.13 -7.86
CA PRO A 31 4.57 -5.00 -8.22
C PRO A 31 3.15 -5.26 -7.76
N GLY A 32 2.45 -4.21 -7.43
CA GLY A 32 1.02 -4.30 -7.15
C GLY A 32 0.65 -4.53 -5.71
N GLU A 33 1.59 -4.46 -4.79
CA GLU A 33 1.28 -4.55 -3.37
C GLU A 33 0.93 -3.18 -2.82
N LEU A 34 0.07 -3.14 -1.81
CA LEU A 34 -0.35 -1.89 -1.18
C LEU A 34 0.02 -1.90 0.29
N ILE A 35 0.48 -0.74 0.78
CA ILE A 35 0.77 -0.54 2.20
C ILE A 35 0.30 0.84 2.61
N TYR A 36 0.23 1.06 3.92
CA TYR A 36 -0.04 2.37 4.49
C TYR A 36 1.25 2.90 5.09
N VAL A 37 1.69 4.07 4.63
CA VAL A 37 2.92 4.70 5.14
C VAL A 37 2.51 5.81 6.09
N SER A 38 2.82 5.63 7.37
CA SER A 38 2.27 6.49 8.42
C SER A 38 3.00 7.82 8.57
N ASP A 39 4.25 7.92 8.14
CA ASP A 39 5.06 9.12 8.38
C ASP A 39 5.72 9.67 7.11
N GLU A 40 5.07 9.47 5.97
CA GLU A 40 5.56 10.06 4.73
C GLU A 40 5.59 11.59 4.86
N THR A 41 6.49 12.26 4.18
CA THR A 41 6.75 13.69 4.33
C THR A 41 5.50 14.55 4.24
N GLY A 42 4.61 14.24 3.33
CA GLY A 42 3.37 15.02 3.17
C GLY A 42 2.24 14.56 4.07
N GLY A 43 2.48 13.61 4.96
CA GLY A 43 1.47 13.01 5.80
C GLY A 43 1.23 11.56 5.44
N SER A 44 0.43 10.86 6.24
CA SER A 44 0.13 9.46 5.98
C SER A 44 -0.43 9.26 4.58
N VAL A 45 -0.01 8.18 3.92
CA VAL A 45 -0.42 7.93 2.54
C VAL A 45 -0.45 6.44 2.26
N ILE A 46 -1.31 6.03 1.34
CA ILE A 46 -1.28 4.69 0.80
C ILE A 46 -0.24 4.66 -0.32
N ALA A 47 0.56 3.60 -0.37
CA ALA A 47 1.59 3.44 -1.37
C ALA A 47 1.46 2.10 -2.06
N PHE A 48 1.92 2.04 -3.29
CA PHE A 48 1.95 0.79 -4.05
C PHE A 48 3.38 0.50 -4.51
N SER A 49 3.67 -0.77 -4.66
CA SER A 49 4.98 -1.22 -5.17
C SER A 49 4.93 -1.29 -6.69
N ASP A 50 5.98 -0.80 -7.34
CA ASP A 50 6.05 -0.83 -8.80
C ASP A 50 7.10 -1.82 -9.31
N GLY A 51 7.65 -2.63 -8.42
CA GLY A 51 8.71 -3.56 -8.77
C GLY A 51 10.09 -3.04 -8.42
N THR A 52 10.20 -1.77 -8.08
CA THR A 52 11.48 -1.14 -7.71
C THR A 52 11.32 -0.28 -6.47
N ASP A 53 10.31 0.58 -6.46
CA ASP A 53 10.11 1.55 -5.39
C ASP A 53 8.68 1.51 -4.88
N TRP A 54 8.48 2.05 -3.68
CA TRP A 54 7.15 2.35 -3.16
C TRP A 54 6.75 3.73 -3.63
N ARG A 55 5.58 3.84 -4.24
CA ARG A 55 5.10 5.09 -4.80
C ARG A 55 3.77 5.47 -4.18
N ARG A 56 3.60 6.76 -3.91
CA ARG A 56 2.34 7.27 -3.36
C ARG A 56 1.22 7.10 -4.38
N VAL A 57 0.06 6.63 -3.93
CA VAL A 57 -1.08 6.53 -4.86
C VAL A 57 -1.61 7.89 -5.27
N THR A 58 -1.30 8.94 -4.51
CA THR A 58 -1.80 10.28 -4.77
C THR A 58 -1.21 10.89 -6.03
N ASP A 59 0.11 10.74 -6.24
CA ASP A 59 0.79 11.39 -7.36
C ASP A 59 1.87 10.52 -7.99
N ARG A 60 2.01 9.28 -7.55
CA ARG A 60 3.00 8.32 -8.01
C ARG A 60 4.45 8.71 -7.71
N ALA A 61 4.66 9.70 -6.87
CA ALA A 61 6.01 10.04 -6.47
C ALA A 61 6.55 8.98 -5.52
N ILE A 62 7.87 8.82 -5.49
CA ILE A 62 8.50 7.87 -4.61
C ILE A 62 8.28 8.33 -3.17
N VAL A 63 7.92 7.37 -2.31
CA VAL A 63 7.70 7.64 -0.89
C VAL A 63 9.00 8.13 -0.25
N SER A 64 8.90 9.15 0.58
CA SER A 64 10.06 9.69 1.25
C SER A 64 9.74 10.27 2.63
#